data_6e19de3b5287bded20dc8c73e4073d12
#
_entry.id   6e19de3b5287bded20dc8c73e4073d12
#
_cell.length_a   1.000
_cell.length_b   1.000
_cell.length_c   1.000
_cell.angle_alpha   90.00
_cell.angle_beta   90.00
_cell.angle_gamma   90.00
#
_symmetry.space_group_name_H-M   'P 1'
#
loop_
_entity.id
_entity.type
_entity.pdbx_description
1 polymer ?
#
loop_
_entity_poly.entity_id
_entity_poly.type
_entity_poly.pdbx_seq_one_letter_code
_entity_poly.pdbx_strand_id
1 'polypeptide(L)'
;VIPKGRFISELGDGDKVKAVFMVSERRLLTARNGKPYAKLMLRDKTGEILGFIWEDANEQMGGIEPGNVIGVRGSAESYENRMQVRIEKIVRLNESEVDMATLIPTTKGNREALQECLEKMLGTIQDSFLTRLIQGIMAREGFRDAFSRAPAAKGIHHNYIGGLLEHTVNMLKAVDALYPVFSSFGLHRDLLIAGAFLHDIGKIYEYAYTKMIDMTPPGRLLGHVYISAQLVDQEILKIAGFPEELRMQLVHMILSHHGELEYGSPKVPMTKEAMFLHMIDDLDAKM
;
A
#
# COMPACT_ATOMS: atom_id res chain seq x y z
N VAL A 1 21.07 -18.77 1.83
CA VAL A 1 20.46 -17.44 1.57
C VAL A 1 21.57 -16.43 1.39
N ILE A 2 21.57 -15.70 0.28
CA ILE A 2 22.55 -14.65 -0.01
C ILE A 2 22.26 -13.47 0.92
N PRO A 3 23.28 -12.96 1.65
CA PRO A 3 23.08 -11.82 2.54
C PRO A 3 22.64 -10.57 1.76
N LYS A 4 21.67 -9.80 2.30
CA LYS A 4 21.18 -8.55 1.72
C LYS A 4 22.32 -7.52 1.54
N GLY A 5 23.27 -7.47 2.46
CA GLY A 5 24.23 -6.39 2.57
C GLY A 5 23.59 -5.13 3.19
N ARG A 6 24.17 -3.94 2.92
CA ARG A 6 23.64 -2.67 3.46
C ARG A 6 22.28 -2.33 2.85
N PHE A 7 21.43 -1.73 3.67
CA PHE A 7 20.15 -1.16 3.24
C PHE A 7 20.36 0.25 2.65
N ILE A 8 19.39 0.67 1.80
CA ILE A 8 19.40 2.00 1.17
C ILE A 8 19.50 3.12 2.21
N SER A 9 18.76 3.00 3.32
CA SER A 9 18.78 3.99 4.41
C SER A 9 20.12 4.09 5.15
N GLU A 10 21.03 3.14 4.96
CA GLU A 10 22.35 3.08 5.60
C GLU A 10 23.48 3.58 4.69
N LEU A 11 23.15 3.93 3.44
CA LEU A 11 24.15 4.36 2.45
C LEU A 11 24.48 5.83 2.64
N GLY A 12 25.78 6.10 2.82
CA GLY A 12 26.36 7.43 2.82
C GLY A 12 27.24 7.68 1.60
N ASP A 13 27.60 8.95 1.38
CA ASP A 13 28.47 9.35 0.29
C ASP A 13 29.86 8.69 0.40
N GLY A 14 30.34 8.11 -0.70
CA GLY A 14 31.60 7.37 -0.77
C GLY A 14 31.55 5.91 -0.28
N ASP A 15 30.40 5.44 0.23
CA ASP A 15 30.27 4.06 0.71
C ASP A 15 30.40 3.03 -0.42
N LYS A 16 31.15 1.95 -0.14
CA LYS A 16 31.16 0.78 -1.05
C LYS A 16 29.86 0.02 -0.90
N VAL A 17 29.21 -0.25 -2.03
CA VAL A 17 27.98 -1.00 -2.12
C VAL A 17 28.30 -2.44 -2.58
N LYS A 18 27.96 -3.41 -1.72
CA LYS A 18 27.84 -4.83 -2.06
C LYS A 18 26.57 -5.33 -1.41
N ALA A 19 25.47 -5.26 -2.16
CA ALA A 19 24.15 -5.49 -1.60
C ALA A 19 23.18 -6.06 -2.64
N VAL A 20 22.08 -6.61 -2.16
CA VAL A 20 21.01 -7.16 -3.00
C VAL A 20 19.87 -6.15 -3.04
N PHE A 21 19.33 -5.91 -4.24
CA PHE A 21 18.19 -5.02 -4.46
C PHE A 21 17.19 -5.65 -5.43
N MET A 22 15.97 -5.18 -5.39
CA MET A 22 14.99 -5.40 -6.45
C MET A 22 15.05 -4.24 -7.43
N VAL A 23 14.91 -4.54 -8.72
CA VAL A 23 14.76 -3.52 -9.77
C VAL A 23 13.30 -3.12 -9.87
N SER A 24 12.95 -1.85 -9.58
CA SER A 24 11.58 -1.35 -9.76
C SER A 24 11.37 -0.70 -11.12
N GLU A 25 12.40 -0.02 -11.65
CA GLU A 25 12.40 0.54 -13.00
C GLU A 25 13.75 0.36 -13.67
N ARG A 26 13.74 0.31 -15.02
CA ARG A 26 14.94 0.30 -15.83
C ARG A 26 14.79 1.18 -17.06
N ARG A 27 15.87 1.84 -17.43
CA ARG A 27 15.96 2.57 -18.71
C ARG A 27 17.37 2.44 -19.27
N LEU A 28 17.44 2.18 -20.56
CA LEU A 28 18.69 2.26 -21.32
C LEU A 28 18.70 3.59 -22.09
N LEU A 29 19.74 4.37 -21.92
CA LEU A 29 19.83 5.74 -22.39
C LEU A 29 21.16 5.95 -23.11
N THR A 30 21.28 7.03 -23.88
CA THR A 30 22.52 7.42 -24.57
C THR A 30 23.04 8.71 -23.96
N ALA A 31 24.28 8.70 -23.48
CA ALA A 31 24.95 9.87 -22.94
C ALA A 31 25.33 10.87 -24.07
N ARG A 32 25.67 12.09 -23.72
CA ARG A 32 26.07 13.16 -24.67
C ARG A 32 27.28 12.78 -25.56
N ASN A 33 28.11 11.88 -25.09
CA ASN A 33 29.27 11.36 -25.83
C ASN A 33 28.94 10.15 -26.74
N GLY A 34 27.65 9.82 -26.90
CA GLY A 34 27.18 8.69 -27.72
C GLY A 34 27.26 7.32 -27.04
N LYS A 35 27.82 7.20 -25.84
CA LYS A 35 27.93 5.91 -25.15
C LYS A 35 26.61 5.55 -24.47
N PRO A 36 26.17 4.27 -24.53
CA PRO A 36 25.02 3.79 -23.81
C PRO A 36 25.31 3.75 -22.30
N TYR A 37 24.31 4.12 -21.50
CA TYR A 37 24.32 3.92 -20.05
C TYR A 37 22.96 3.43 -19.59
N ALA A 38 22.90 2.76 -18.44
CA ALA A 38 21.64 2.33 -17.87
C ALA A 38 21.31 3.10 -16.59
N LYS A 39 20.03 3.43 -16.45
CA LYS A 39 19.44 3.99 -15.24
C LYS A 39 18.49 2.94 -14.67
N LEU A 40 18.71 2.57 -13.42
CA LEU A 40 17.87 1.65 -12.64
C LEU A 40 17.27 2.38 -11.45
N MET A 41 16.05 2.04 -11.08
CA MET A 41 15.54 2.31 -9.74
C MET A 41 15.71 1.02 -8.94
N LEU A 42 16.54 1.07 -7.91
CA LEU A 42 16.82 -0.02 -6.98
C LEU A 42 15.97 0.14 -5.75
N ARG A 43 15.39 -0.95 -5.25
CA ARG A 43 14.50 -0.97 -4.09
C ARG A 43 14.96 -1.98 -3.07
N ASP A 44 14.80 -1.63 -1.79
CA ASP A 44 14.77 -2.55 -0.67
C ASP A 44 13.68 -2.12 0.35
N LYS A 45 13.58 -2.82 1.49
CA LYS A 45 12.53 -2.53 2.49
C LYS A 45 12.61 -1.13 3.10
N THR A 46 13.73 -0.42 2.92
CA THR A 46 13.97 0.90 3.51
C THR A 46 13.74 2.05 2.54
N GLY A 47 13.57 1.76 1.24
CA GLY A 47 13.29 2.79 0.24
C GLY A 47 13.76 2.44 -1.17
N GLU A 48 13.89 3.49 -1.99
CA GLU A 48 14.37 3.42 -3.36
C GLU A 48 15.57 4.35 -3.57
N ILE A 49 16.47 3.93 -4.47
CA ILE A 49 17.66 4.70 -4.84
C ILE A 49 17.96 4.54 -6.33
N LEU A 50 18.39 5.61 -6.98
CA LEU A 50 18.84 5.55 -8.37
C LEU A 50 20.18 4.84 -8.46
N GLY A 51 20.31 3.95 -9.43
CA GLY A 51 21.55 3.30 -9.81
C GLY A 51 21.90 3.58 -11.26
N PHE A 52 23.18 3.83 -11.55
CA PHE A 52 23.68 4.12 -12.88
C PHE A 52 24.80 3.15 -13.25
N ILE A 53 24.68 2.54 -14.46
CA ILE A 53 25.72 1.71 -15.07
C ILE A 53 26.27 2.49 -16.26
N TRP A 54 27.53 2.90 -16.18
CA TRP A 54 28.18 3.70 -17.21
C TRP A 54 29.02 2.88 -18.20
N GLU A 55 29.42 1.68 -17.78
CA GLU A 55 30.28 0.79 -18.59
C GLU A 55 29.54 -0.51 -18.87
N ASP A 56 29.64 -0.99 -20.11
CA ASP A 56 29.02 -2.26 -20.55
C ASP A 56 27.51 -2.35 -20.27
N ALA A 57 26.81 -1.20 -20.31
CA ALA A 57 25.42 -1.08 -19.90
C ALA A 57 24.50 -2.05 -20.68
N ASN A 58 24.72 -2.24 -21.98
CA ASN A 58 23.94 -3.17 -22.80
C ASN A 58 24.11 -4.62 -22.34
N GLU A 59 25.35 -5.03 -22.07
CA GLU A 59 25.68 -6.39 -21.63
C GLU A 59 25.13 -6.65 -20.24
N GLN A 60 25.40 -5.73 -19.29
CA GLN A 60 24.95 -5.87 -17.91
C GLN A 60 23.41 -5.86 -17.76
N MET A 61 22.71 -5.14 -18.64
CA MET A 61 21.25 -5.08 -18.65
C MET A 61 20.58 -6.26 -19.35
N GLY A 62 21.35 -7.14 -19.97
CA GLY A 62 20.81 -8.33 -20.65
C GLY A 62 20.01 -9.22 -19.70
N GLY A 63 18.69 -9.37 -19.95
CA GLY A 63 17.79 -10.20 -19.14
C GLY A 63 17.42 -9.63 -17.76
N ILE A 64 17.74 -8.37 -17.48
CA ILE A 64 17.28 -7.68 -16.27
C ILE A 64 15.98 -6.96 -16.58
N GLU A 65 14.91 -7.28 -15.85
CA GLU A 65 13.59 -6.68 -15.99
C GLU A 65 13.09 -6.15 -14.62
N PRO A 66 12.14 -5.20 -14.59
CA PRO A 66 11.46 -4.82 -13.36
C PRO A 66 10.93 -6.07 -12.64
N GLY A 67 11.09 -6.10 -11.31
CA GLY A 67 10.78 -7.26 -10.47
C GLY A 67 11.93 -8.26 -10.32
N ASN A 68 13.02 -8.15 -11.08
CA ASN A 68 14.16 -9.02 -10.86
C ASN A 68 14.95 -8.61 -9.61
N VAL A 69 15.48 -9.60 -8.94
CA VAL A 69 16.43 -9.42 -7.83
C VAL A 69 17.84 -9.46 -8.38
N ILE A 70 18.64 -8.47 -8.01
CA ILE A 70 20.02 -8.34 -8.45
C ILE A 70 20.98 -8.12 -7.28
N GLY A 71 22.15 -8.74 -7.36
CA GLY A 71 23.31 -8.37 -6.56
C GLY A 71 24.02 -7.20 -7.23
N VAL A 72 24.30 -6.15 -6.50
CA VAL A 72 24.96 -4.93 -6.98
C VAL A 72 26.30 -4.78 -6.28
N ARG A 73 27.34 -4.46 -7.10
CA ARG A 73 28.63 -3.95 -6.62
C ARG A 73 28.89 -2.58 -7.23
N GLY A 74 29.33 -1.64 -6.39
CA GLY A 74 29.59 -0.26 -6.79
C GLY A 74 29.90 0.65 -5.62
N SER A 75 29.59 1.93 -5.76
CA SER A 75 29.73 2.94 -4.74
C SER A 75 28.50 3.84 -4.65
N ALA A 76 28.15 4.24 -3.45
CA ALA A 76 27.16 5.29 -3.22
C ALA A 76 27.84 6.65 -3.38
N GLU A 77 27.16 7.58 -4.03
CA GLU A 77 27.66 8.94 -4.26
C GLU A 77 26.51 9.96 -4.16
N SER A 78 26.83 11.17 -3.72
CA SER A 78 25.87 12.27 -3.69
C SER A 78 26.02 13.10 -4.97
N TYR A 79 24.93 13.22 -5.74
CA TYR A 79 24.87 14.05 -6.93
C TYR A 79 23.65 14.98 -6.85
N GLU A 80 23.88 16.31 -6.98
CA GLU A 80 22.81 17.33 -6.85
C GLU A 80 21.94 17.15 -5.58
N ASN A 81 22.61 16.90 -4.44
CA ASN A 81 21.96 16.65 -3.14
C ASN A 81 21.05 15.39 -3.11
N ARG A 82 21.24 14.46 -4.02
CA ARG A 82 20.52 13.16 -4.03
C ARG A 82 21.52 12.02 -4.00
N MET A 83 21.26 11.07 -3.11
CA MET A 83 22.05 9.84 -3.09
C MET A 83 21.71 8.98 -4.30
N GLN A 84 22.75 8.42 -4.93
CA GLN A 84 22.66 7.45 -6.01
C GLN A 84 23.74 6.39 -5.90
N VAL A 85 23.60 5.30 -6.63
CA VAL A 85 24.60 4.23 -6.68
C VAL A 85 25.26 4.23 -8.05
N ARG A 86 26.56 4.45 -8.11
CA ARG A 86 27.37 4.15 -9.28
C ARG A 86 27.65 2.65 -9.31
N ILE A 87 27.02 1.97 -10.24
CA ILE A 87 27.06 0.51 -10.35
C ILE A 87 28.24 0.11 -11.25
N GLU A 88 29.12 -0.74 -10.71
CA GLU A 88 30.25 -1.34 -11.45
C GLU A 88 29.83 -2.68 -12.05
N LYS A 89 29.07 -3.47 -11.29
CA LYS A 89 28.64 -4.81 -11.73
C LYS A 89 27.29 -5.20 -11.10
N ILE A 90 26.47 -5.86 -11.92
CA ILE A 90 25.25 -6.51 -11.46
C ILE A 90 25.27 -8.00 -11.79
N VAL A 91 24.55 -8.78 -10.98
CA VAL A 91 24.31 -10.21 -11.20
C VAL A 91 22.85 -10.48 -10.87
N ARG A 92 22.11 -11.09 -11.80
CA ARG A 92 20.75 -11.57 -11.51
C ARG A 92 20.80 -12.70 -10.52
N LEU A 93 19.94 -12.68 -9.52
CA LEU A 93 19.81 -13.68 -8.46
C LEU A 93 18.45 -14.38 -8.56
N ASN A 94 18.40 -15.63 -8.11
CA ASN A 94 17.12 -16.32 -7.94
C ASN A 94 16.45 -15.85 -6.63
N GLU A 95 15.16 -15.64 -6.67
CA GLU A 95 14.37 -15.22 -5.50
C GLU A 95 14.46 -16.21 -4.33
N SER A 96 14.58 -17.50 -4.64
CA SER A 96 14.77 -18.56 -3.62
C SER A 96 16.10 -18.47 -2.87
N GLU A 97 17.06 -17.72 -3.41
CA GLU A 97 18.39 -17.54 -2.81
C GLU A 97 18.47 -16.32 -1.89
N VAL A 98 17.43 -15.49 -1.84
CA VAL A 98 17.41 -14.22 -1.09
C VAL A 98 16.22 -14.16 -0.13
N ASP A 99 16.38 -13.42 0.95
CA ASP A 99 15.26 -13.10 1.83
C ASP A 99 14.46 -11.94 1.24
N MET A 100 13.34 -12.24 0.57
CA MET A 100 12.46 -11.28 -0.09
C MET A 100 11.88 -10.24 0.88
N ALA A 101 11.73 -10.56 2.17
CA ALA A 101 11.29 -9.59 3.18
C ALA A 101 12.25 -8.42 3.38
N THR A 102 13.49 -8.56 2.93
CA THR A 102 14.48 -7.47 2.96
C THR A 102 14.39 -6.52 1.76
N LEU A 103 13.65 -6.89 0.72
CA LEU A 103 13.58 -6.17 -0.56
C LEU A 103 12.26 -5.44 -0.79
N ILE A 104 11.21 -5.82 -0.06
CA ILE A 104 9.88 -5.22 -0.17
C ILE A 104 9.66 -4.32 1.04
N PRO A 105 9.34 -3.04 0.85
CA PRO A 105 8.98 -2.17 1.96
C PRO A 105 7.86 -2.79 2.79
N THR A 106 8.02 -2.75 4.10
CA THR A 106 7.01 -3.21 5.05
C THR A 106 6.71 -2.10 6.04
N THR A 107 5.51 -2.12 6.66
CA THR A 107 5.20 -1.19 7.73
C THR A 107 6.31 -1.18 8.79
N LYS A 108 6.65 0.01 9.28
CA LYS A 108 7.58 0.18 10.41
C LYS A 108 6.92 -0.17 11.74
N GLY A 109 5.57 -0.18 11.77
CA GLY A 109 4.78 -0.56 12.93
C GLY A 109 4.85 -2.06 13.21
N ASN A 110 4.68 -2.42 14.48
CA ASN A 110 4.46 -3.81 14.86
C ASN A 110 3.09 -4.24 14.32
N ARG A 111 3.09 -5.16 13.36
CA ARG A 111 1.88 -5.62 12.66
C ARG A 111 0.90 -6.33 13.61
N GLU A 112 1.40 -7.06 14.58
CA GLU A 112 0.60 -7.71 15.62
C GLU A 112 -0.13 -6.66 16.48
N ALA A 113 0.57 -5.59 16.90
CA ALA A 113 -0.04 -4.50 17.67
C ALA A 113 -1.07 -3.71 16.84
N LEU A 114 -0.84 -3.53 15.52
CA LEU A 114 -1.82 -2.92 14.62
C LEU A 114 -3.07 -3.80 14.51
N GLN A 115 -2.90 -5.11 14.41
CA GLN A 115 -4.00 -6.06 14.32
C GLN A 115 -4.82 -6.11 15.61
N GLU A 116 -4.18 -6.13 16.77
CA GLU A 116 -4.83 -6.02 18.07
C GLU A 116 -5.61 -4.70 18.21
N CYS A 117 -5.03 -3.59 17.76
CA CYS A 117 -5.68 -2.30 17.75
C CYS A 117 -6.93 -2.31 16.84
N LEU A 118 -6.82 -2.86 15.63
CA LEU A 118 -7.95 -3.03 14.72
C LEU A 118 -9.09 -3.82 15.39
N GLU A 119 -8.80 -4.99 15.94
CA GLU A 119 -9.81 -5.85 16.58
C GLU A 119 -10.46 -5.18 17.78
N LYS A 120 -9.68 -4.48 18.60
CA LYS A 120 -10.18 -3.70 19.72
C LYS A 120 -11.16 -2.61 19.27
N MET A 121 -10.80 -1.85 18.24
CA MET A 121 -11.62 -0.76 17.71
C MET A 121 -12.92 -1.28 17.09
N LEU A 122 -12.86 -2.33 16.28
CA LEU A 122 -14.04 -2.97 15.70
C LEU A 122 -14.94 -3.57 16.79
N GLY A 123 -14.38 -4.08 17.87
CA GLY A 123 -15.12 -4.60 19.04
C GLY A 123 -15.90 -3.53 19.81
N THR A 124 -15.70 -2.24 19.53
CA THR A 124 -16.48 -1.15 20.17
C THR A 124 -17.82 -0.87 19.49
N ILE A 125 -18.08 -1.46 18.32
CA ILE A 125 -19.34 -1.32 17.57
C ILE A 125 -20.47 -1.99 18.38
N GLN A 126 -21.56 -1.25 18.61
CA GLN A 126 -22.74 -1.70 19.34
C GLN A 126 -23.89 -2.12 18.41
N ASP A 127 -23.95 -1.57 17.20
CA ASP A 127 -24.94 -1.94 16.18
C ASP A 127 -24.74 -3.40 15.75
N SER A 128 -25.79 -4.20 15.97
CA SER A 128 -25.74 -5.66 15.73
C SER A 128 -25.66 -6.04 14.25
N PHE A 129 -26.14 -5.19 13.34
CA PHE A 129 -26.07 -5.43 11.91
C PHE A 129 -24.65 -5.15 11.40
N LEU A 130 -24.06 -4.04 11.81
CA LEU A 130 -22.67 -3.71 11.48
C LEU A 130 -21.69 -4.72 12.10
N THR A 131 -21.92 -5.16 13.34
CA THR A 131 -21.11 -6.22 13.96
C THR A 131 -21.14 -7.50 13.15
N ARG A 132 -22.33 -7.98 12.76
CA ARG A 132 -22.45 -9.20 11.92
C ARG A 132 -21.82 -9.05 10.55
N LEU A 133 -21.96 -7.88 9.92
CA LEU A 133 -21.33 -7.58 8.64
C LEU A 133 -19.80 -7.68 8.74
N ILE A 134 -19.21 -7.01 9.72
CA ILE A 134 -17.75 -7.01 9.93
C ILE A 134 -17.24 -8.42 10.24
N GLN A 135 -17.95 -9.16 11.11
CA GLN A 135 -17.62 -10.55 11.42
C GLN A 135 -17.67 -11.43 10.17
N GLY A 136 -18.68 -11.28 9.32
CA GLY A 136 -18.81 -12.02 8.05
C GLY A 136 -17.65 -11.71 7.09
N ILE A 137 -17.29 -10.45 6.93
CA ILE A 137 -16.13 -10.03 6.11
C ILE A 137 -14.83 -10.62 6.68
N MET A 138 -14.60 -10.48 7.99
CA MET A 138 -13.40 -10.99 8.66
C MET A 138 -13.29 -12.53 8.68
N ALA A 139 -14.42 -13.23 8.57
CA ALA A 139 -14.47 -14.69 8.52
C ALA A 139 -14.24 -15.28 7.11
N ARG A 140 -14.17 -14.44 6.07
CA ARG A 140 -13.89 -14.93 4.70
C ARG A 140 -12.50 -15.58 4.66
N GLU A 141 -12.42 -16.69 3.94
CA GLU A 141 -11.16 -17.45 3.82
C GLU A 141 -10.01 -16.57 3.31
N GLY A 142 -8.88 -16.58 4.03
CA GLY A 142 -7.69 -15.82 3.67
C GLY A 142 -7.78 -14.30 3.85
N PHE A 143 -8.95 -13.73 4.20
CA PHE A 143 -9.15 -12.28 4.27
C PHE A 143 -8.20 -11.63 5.29
N ARG A 144 -8.12 -12.16 6.50
CA ARG A 144 -7.28 -11.58 7.59
C ARG A 144 -5.81 -11.51 7.19
N ASP A 145 -5.26 -12.57 6.59
CA ASP A 145 -3.88 -12.58 6.11
C ASP A 145 -3.69 -11.59 4.97
N ALA A 146 -4.55 -11.62 3.96
CA ALA A 146 -4.50 -10.71 2.84
C ALA A 146 -4.60 -9.24 3.28
N PHE A 147 -5.55 -8.90 4.16
CA PHE A 147 -5.74 -7.55 4.69
C PHE A 147 -4.52 -7.07 5.50
N SER A 148 -3.93 -7.94 6.33
CA SER A 148 -2.75 -7.60 7.14
C SER A 148 -1.48 -7.37 6.31
N ARG A 149 -1.46 -7.84 5.06
CA ARG A 149 -0.29 -7.76 4.17
C ARG A 149 -0.48 -6.79 3.01
N ALA A 150 -1.71 -6.49 2.63
CA ALA A 150 -1.97 -5.63 1.47
C ALA A 150 -1.36 -4.24 1.63
N PRO A 151 -0.83 -3.65 0.54
CA PRO A 151 -0.48 -2.24 0.50
C PRO A 151 -1.74 -1.38 0.42
N ALA A 152 -1.64 -0.12 0.85
CA ALA A 152 -2.74 0.83 0.68
C ALA A 152 -2.68 1.59 -0.66
N ALA A 153 -1.52 1.64 -1.31
CA ALA A 153 -1.34 2.32 -2.60
C ALA A 153 -0.23 1.68 -3.43
N LYS A 154 -0.16 2.04 -4.73
CA LYS A 154 0.94 1.61 -5.62
C LYS A 154 2.16 2.53 -5.58
N GLY A 155 2.03 3.81 -5.32
CA GLY A 155 3.12 4.75 -5.61
C GLY A 155 3.35 5.89 -4.64
N ILE A 156 2.44 6.20 -3.72
CA ILE A 156 2.57 7.32 -2.78
C ILE A 156 2.30 6.74 -1.38
N HIS A 157 1.73 7.30 -0.45
CA HIS A 157 1.56 6.86 0.95
C HIS A 157 1.22 5.37 1.13
N HIS A 158 1.75 4.76 2.18
CA HIS A 158 1.51 3.34 2.57
C HIS A 158 1.77 2.31 1.45
N ASN A 159 2.70 2.62 0.53
CA ASN A 159 3.14 1.75 -0.57
C ASN A 159 4.11 0.67 -0.06
N TYR A 160 3.66 -0.14 0.89
CA TYR A 160 4.44 -1.21 1.53
C TYR A 160 3.53 -2.32 2.06
N ILE A 161 4.12 -3.47 2.34
CA ILE A 161 3.41 -4.60 2.94
C ILE A 161 2.87 -4.20 4.32
N GLY A 162 1.56 -4.38 4.52
CA GLY A 162 0.85 -3.97 5.74
C GLY A 162 0.38 -2.51 5.73
N GLY A 163 0.55 -1.79 4.61
CA GLY A 163 0.11 -0.41 4.49
C GLY A 163 -1.40 -0.24 4.67
N LEU A 164 -2.20 -1.16 4.13
CA LEU A 164 -3.66 -1.14 4.28
C LEU A 164 -4.10 -1.29 5.75
N LEU A 165 -3.48 -2.19 6.49
CA LEU A 165 -3.74 -2.35 7.93
C LEU A 165 -3.37 -1.09 8.70
N GLU A 166 -2.19 -0.52 8.44
CA GLU A 166 -1.72 0.69 9.12
C GLU A 166 -2.61 1.89 8.81
N HIS A 167 -2.94 2.13 7.55
CA HIS A 167 -3.91 3.13 7.11
C HIS A 167 -5.25 2.99 7.83
N THR A 168 -5.84 1.78 7.79
CA THR A 168 -7.13 1.52 8.45
C THR A 168 -7.09 1.80 9.95
N VAL A 169 -6.01 1.39 10.63
CA VAL A 169 -5.84 1.68 12.07
C VAL A 169 -5.71 3.17 12.34
N ASN A 170 -5.00 3.92 11.49
CA ASN A 170 -4.92 5.38 11.59
C ASN A 170 -6.29 6.02 11.42
N MET A 171 -7.06 5.58 10.42
CA MET A 171 -8.44 6.02 10.19
C MET A 171 -9.32 5.80 11.43
N LEU A 172 -9.27 4.59 12.00
CA LEU A 172 -10.04 4.25 13.21
C LEU A 172 -9.63 5.12 14.41
N LYS A 173 -8.34 5.34 14.62
CA LYS A 173 -7.82 6.24 15.66
C LYS A 173 -8.29 7.69 15.43
N ALA A 174 -8.30 8.15 14.17
CA ALA A 174 -8.81 9.47 13.83
C ALA A 174 -10.31 9.60 14.13
N VAL A 175 -11.12 8.57 13.80
CA VAL A 175 -12.53 8.51 14.19
C VAL A 175 -12.67 8.64 15.70
N ASP A 176 -11.94 7.84 16.48
CA ASP A 176 -12.04 7.82 17.95
C ASP A 176 -11.62 9.15 18.58
N ALA A 177 -10.58 9.79 18.05
CA ALA A 177 -10.08 11.08 18.54
C ALA A 177 -11.00 12.27 18.16
N LEU A 178 -11.55 12.27 16.95
CA LEU A 178 -12.30 13.41 16.42
C LEU A 178 -13.81 13.30 16.67
N TYR A 179 -14.37 12.09 16.77
CA TYR A 179 -15.80 11.90 17.01
C TYR A 179 -16.35 12.70 18.20
N PRO A 180 -15.70 12.75 19.39
CA PRO A 180 -16.18 13.53 20.52
C PRO A 180 -16.31 15.03 20.20
N VAL A 181 -15.41 15.58 19.39
CA VAL A 181 -15.41 16.99 18.98
C VAL A 181 -16.61 17.32 18.10
N PHE A 182 -17.01 16.38 17.22
CA PHE A 182 -18.09 16.55 16.25
C PHE A 182 -19.39 15.83 16.66
N SER A 183 -19.47 15.30 17.86
CA SER A 183 -20.66 14.53 18.34
C SER A 183 -21.97 15.34 18.28
N SER A 184 -21.91 16.67 18.51
CA SER A 184 -23.07 17.56 18.43
C SER A 184 -23.70 17.63 17.02
N PHE A 185 -23.01 17.22 15.98
CA PHE A 185 -23.58 17.14 14.63
C PHE A 185 -24.44 15.89 14.40
N GLY A 186 -24.61 15.02 15.40
CA GLY A 186 -25.43 13.82 15.31
C GLY A 186 -24.84 12.75 14.37
N LEU A 187 -23.52 12.59 14.39
CA LEU A 187 -22.81 11.55 13.65
C LEU A 187 -23.10 10.16 14.25
N HIS A 188 -23.22 9.17 13.39
CA HIS A 188 -23.37 7.77 13.77
C HIS A 188 -21.99 7.11 13.94
N ARG A 189 -21.50 7.00 15.21
CA ARG A 189 -20.15 6.50 15.51
C ARG A 189 -19.87 5.12 14.93
N ASP A 190 -20.78 4.17 15.10
CA ASP A 190 -20.58 2.79 14.65
C ASP A 190 -20.50 2.71 13.12
N LEU A 191 -21.27 3.55 12.41
CA LEU A 191 -21.21 3.67 10.96
C LEU A 191 -19.87 4.26 10.51
N LEU A 192 -19.31 5.25 11.23
CA LEU A 192 -17.97 5.79 10.95
C LEU A 192 -16.87 4.74 11.12
N ILE A 193 -16.92 3.95 12.21
CA ILE A 193 -15.97 2.86 12.44
C ILE A 193 -16.09 1.79 11.36
N ALA A 194 -17.32 1.38 11.01
CA ALA A 194 -17.56 0.42 9.94
C ALA A 194 -17.08 0.95 8.59
N GLY A 195 -17.38 2.20 8.25
CA GLY A 195 -16.93 2.85 7.03
C GLY A 195 -15.40 2.93 6.94
N ALA A 196 -14.74 3.35 8.04
CA ALA A 196 -13.28 3.42 8.10
C ALA A 196 -12.60 2.05 7.92
N PHE A 197 -13.23 0.96 8.36
CA PHE A 197 -12.70 -0.38 8.09
C PHE A 197 -13.00 -0.85 6.66
N LEU A 198 -14.20 -0.59 6.14
CA LEU A 198 -14.72 -1.23 4.93
C LEU A 198 -14.42 -0.47 3.63
N HIS A 199 -14.07 0.83 3.68
CA HIS A 199 -13.94 1.64 2.47
C HIS A 199 -12.90 1.08 1.50
N ASP A 200 -11.82 0.54 2.01
CA ASP A 200 -10.62 0.14 1.27
C ASP A 200 -10.36 -1.38 1.22
N ILE A 201 -11.27 -2.21 1.74
CA ILE A 201 -11.06 -3.68 1.76
C ILE A 201 -10.86 -4.29 0.37
N GLY A 202 -11.33 -3.63 -0.68
CA GLY A 202 -11.14 -4.05 -2.07
C GLY A 202 -9.68 -4.02 -2.52
N LYS A 203 -8.80 -3.28 -1.84
CA LYS A 203 -7.37 -3.22 -2.14
C LYS A 203 -6.67 -4.57 -2.00
N ILE A 204 -7.20 -5.50 -1.20
CA ILE A 204 -6.69 -6.88 -1.13
C ILE A 204 -6.81 -7.63 -2.46
N TYR A 205 -7.73 -7.22 -3.33
CA TYR A 205 -7.93 -7.77 -4.67
C TYR A 205 -7.40 -6.85 -5.76
N GLU A 206 -7.26 -5.56 -5.47
CA GLU A 206 -6.75 -4.58 -6.43
C GLU A 206 -5.26 -4.76 -6.67
N TYR A 207 -4.49 -5.12 -5.63
CA TYR A 207 -3.03 -5.23 -5.72
C TYR A 207 -2.53 -6.66 -5.65
N ALA A 208 -1.54 -6.96 -6.52
CA ALA A 208 -0.61 -8.07 -6.35
C ALA A 208 0.67 -7.52 -5.69
N TYR A 209 1.17 -8.20 -4.67
CA TYR A 209 2.33 -7.73 -3.87
C TYR A 209 3.31 -8.85 -3.51
N THR A 210 3.42 -9.84 -4.38
CA THR A 210 4.37 -10.96 -4.18
C THR A 210 5.81 -10.56 -4.49
N LYS A 211 6.02 -9.75 -5.52
CA LYS A 211 7.34 -9.26 -5.98
C LYS A 211 7.40 -7.75 -5.98
N MET A 212 6.45 -7.15 -6.63
CA MET A 212 6.24 -5.69 -6.67
C MET A 212 4.78 -5.42 -6.38
N ILE A 213 4.50 -4.23 -5.87
CA ILE A 213 3.12 -3.76 -5.78
C ILE A 213 2.68 -3.35 -7.18
N ASP A 214 1.83 -4.15 -7.79
CA ASP A 214 1.22 -3.87 -9.09
C ASP A 214 -0.28 -4.17 -9.06
N MET A 215 -1.01 -3.59 -10.01
CA MET A 215 -2.46 -3.80 -10.10
C MET A 215 -2.76 -5.16 -10.72
N THR A 216 -3.67 -5.88 -10.12
CA THR A 216 -4.28 -7.09 -10.70
C THR A 216 -5.20 -6.74 -11.88
N PRO A 217 -5.61 -7.70 -12.74
CA PRO A 217 -6.63 -7.45 -13.75
C PRO A 217 -7.95 -6.91 -13.16
N PRO A 218 -8.53 -7.45 -12.06
CA PRO A 218 -9.67 -6.83 -11.39
C PRO A 218 -9.39 -5.40 -10.92
N GLY A 219 -8.21 -5.15 -10.35
CA GLY A 219 -7.82 -3.82 -9.90
C GLY A 219 -7.82 -2.79 -11.03
N ARG A 220 -7.26 -3.14 -12.19
CA ARG A 220 -7.20 -2.25 -13.37
C ARG A 220 -8.56 -1.97 -14.00
N LEU A 221 -9.46 -2.95 -13.97
CA LEU A 221 -10.75 -2.85 -14.65
C LEU A 221 -11.88 -2.33 -13.76
N LEU A 222 -11.86 -2.65 -12.48
CA LEU A 222 -12.96 -2.37 -11.54
C LEU A 222 -12.56 -1.35 -10.45
N GLY A 223 -11.31 -1.41 -9.97
CA GLY A 223 -10.83 -0.58 -8.87
C GLY A 223 -11.37 -1.01 -7.50
N HIS A 224 -10.60 -0.68 -6.43
CA HIS A 224 -10.96 -1.09 -5.06
C HIS A 224 -12.29 -0.51 -4.57
N VAL A 225 -12.68 0.69 -4.99
CA VAL A 225 -13.94 1.33 -4.58
C VAL A 225 -15.14 0.44 -4.91
N TYR A 226 -15.22 -0.01 -6.18
CA TYR A 226 -16.27 -0.93 -6.61
C TYR A 226 -16.15 -2.29 -5.92
N ILE A 227 -14.94 -2.84 -5.85
CA ILE A 227 -14.70 -4.15 -5.22
C ILE A 227 -15.09 -4.12 -3.74
N SER A 228 -14.76 -3.05 -3.00
CA SER A 228 -15.17 -2.88 -1.60
C SER A 228 -16.69 -2.85 -1.46
N ALA A 229 -17.37 -2.03 -2.28
CA ALA A 229 -18.82 -1.94 -2.26
C ALA A 229 -19.48 -3.29 -2.59
N GLN A 230 -18.97 -4.01 -3.58
CA GLN A 230 -19.47 -5.34 -3.97
C GLN A 230 -19.29 -6.36 -2.83
N LEU A 231 -18.14 -6.40 -2.16
CA LEU A 231 -17.89 -7.30 -1.04
C LEU A 231 -18.84 -7.06 0.12
N VAL A 232 -19.08 -5.79 0.43
CA VAL A 232 -20.01 -5.35 1.48
C VAL A 232 -21.43 -5.73 1.13
N ASP A 233 -21.90 -5.44 -0.09
CA ASP A 233 -23.25 -5.81 -0.55
C ASP A 233 -23.47 -7.33 -0.51
N GLN A 234 -22.51 -8.11 -1.00
CA GLN A 234 -22.58 -9.58 -0.95
C GLN A 234 -22.69 -10.12 0.48
N GLU A 235 -22.05 -9.49 1.45
CA GLU A 235 -22.11 -9.92 2.85
C GLU A 235 -23.43 -9.49 3.50
N ILE A 236 -23.90 -8.28 3.22
CA ILE A 236 -25.19 -7.76 3.71
C ILE A 236 -26.34 -8.68 3.27
N LEU A 237 -26.34 -9.18 2.04
CA LEU A 237 -27.36 -10.11 1.53
C LEU A 237 -27.49 -11.41 2.34
N LYS A 238 -26.45 -11.79 3.09
CA LYS A 238 -26.50 -12.96 3.99
C LYS A 238 -27.09 -12.65 5.36
N ILE A 239 -27.30 -11.37 5.70
CA ILE A 239 -27.76 -10.90 7.00
C ILE A 239 -29.25 -10.59 6.92
N ALA A 240 -30.08 -11.51 7.40
CA ALA A 240 -31.53 -11.31 7.39
C ALA A 240 -31.93 -10.02 8.11
N GLY A 241 -32.80 -9.22 7.46
CA GLY A 241 -33.34 -7.99 8.03
C GLY A 241 -32.36 -6.83 8.13
N PHE A 242 -31.25 -6.86 7.38
CA PHE A 242 -30.31 -5.71 7.36
C PHE A 242 -31.06 -4.47 6.86
N PRO A 243 -31.04 -3.33 7.62
CA PRO A 243 -31.78 -2.12 7.26
C PRO A 243 -31.26 -1.52 5.94
N GLU A 244 -32.18 -1.29 4.98
CA GLU A 244 -31.80 -0.76 3.67
C GLU A 244 -31.16 0.64 3.75
N GLU A 245 -31.63 1.48 4.68
CA GLU A 245 -31.06 2.81 4.88
C GLU A 245 -29.59 2.73 5.36
N LEU A 246 -29.31 1.82 6.31
CA LEU A 246 -27.96 1.59 6.82
C LEU A 246 -27.04 1.06 5.70
N ARG A 247 -27.56 0.14 4.87
CA ARG A 247 -26.87 -0.35 3.68
C ARG A 247 -26.51 0.77 2.71
N MET A 248 -27.50 1.62 2.36
CA MET A 248 -27.29 2.74 1.44
C MET A 248 -26.25 3.72 1.97
N GLN A 249 -26.31 4.06 3.26
CA GLN A 249 -25.34 4.97 3.90
C GLN A 249 -23.93 4.38 3.86
N LEU A 250 -23.76 3.11 4.22
CA LEU A 250 -22.46 2.46 4.25
C LEU A 250 -21.86 2.33 2.83
N VAL A 251 -22.66 1.88 1.86
CA VAL A 251 -22.21 1.78 0.46
C VAL A 251 -21.89 3.16 -0.09
N HIS A 252 -22.70 4.19 0.24
CA HIS A 252 -22.41 5.57 -0.16
C HIS A 252 -21.06 6.06 0.40
N MET A 253 -20.75 5.78 1.66
CA MET A 253 -19.44 6.12 2.26
C MET A 253 -18.30 5.49 1.47
N ILE A 254 -18.43 4.21 1.08
CA ILE A 254 -17.43 3.50 0.29
C ILE A 254 -17.29 4.15 -1.10
N LEU A 255 -18.40 4.43 -1.78
CA LEU A 255 -18.39 5.00 -3.14
C LEU A 255 -17.91 6.46 -3.20
N SER A 256 -17.88 7.16 -2.08
CA SER A 256 -17.59 8.61 -2.04
C SER A 256 -16.34 8.98 -1.24
N HIS A 257 -15.58 8.01 -0.70
CA HIS A 257 -14.48 8.32 0.20
C HIS A 257 -13.33 9.11 -0.45
N HIS A 258 -13.12 8.99 -1.75
CA HIS A 258 -12.15 9.84 -2.48
C HIS A 258 -12.60 11.30 -2.62
N GLY A 259 -13.87 11.63 -2.32
CA GLY A 259 -14.43 12.98 -2.26
C GLY A 259 -14.75 13.57 -3.62
N GLU A 260 -13.80 13.67 -4.52
CA GLU A 260 -13.94 14.33 -5.82
C GLU A 260 -14.03 13.31 -6.98
N LEU A 261 -14.86 13.63 -7.99
CA LEU A 261 -14.99 12.79 -9.18
C LEU A 261 -13.65 12.69 -9.95
N GLU A 262 -12.85 13.74 -9.92
CA GLU A 262 -11.52 13.78 -10.54
C GLU A 262 -10.52 12.82 -9.89
N TYR A 263 -10.73 12.46 -8.64
CA TYR A 263 -9.93 11.47 -7.91
C TYR A 263 -10.46 10.05 -8.05
N GLY A 264 -11.40 9.83 -8.96
CA GLY A 264 -11.99 8.52 -9.24
C GLY A 264 -13.11 8.11 -8.28
N SER A 265 -13.66 9.05 -7.50
CA SER A 265 -14.85 8.80 -6.69
C SER A 265 -16.08 8.69 -7.59
N PRO A 266 -16.86 7.58 -7.55
CA PRO A 266 -18.11 7.48 -8.31
C PRO A 266 -19.17 8.48 -7.86
N LYS A 267 -19.11 8.96 -6.63
CA LYS A 267 -20.00 9.95 -6.01
C LYS A 267 -19.20 10.89 -5.10
N VAL A 268 -19.69 12.12 -4.96
CA VAL A 268 -19.21 13.02 -3.89
C VAL A 268 -19.89 12.69 -2.57
N PRO A 269 -19.27 12.97 -1.41
CA PRO A 269 -19.88 12.74 -0.09
C PRO A 269 -21.16 13.55 0.10
N MET A 270 -22.28 12.89 0.41
CA MET A 270 -23.60 13.50 0.57
C MET A 270 -24.20 13.30 1.97
N THR A 271 -23.53 12.52 2.83
CA THR A 271 -23.89 12.38 4.25
C THR A 271 -22.79 12.93 5.13
N LYS A 272 -23.11 13.23 6.40
CA LYS A 272 -22.13 13.74 7.35
C LYS A 272 -21.01 12.73 7.59
N GLU A 273 -21.35 11.46 7.70
CA GLU A 273 -20.42 10.35 7.89
C GLU A 273 -19.52 10.15 6.67
N ALA A 274 -20.06 10.27 5.46
CA ALA A 274 -19.28 10.17 4.24
C ALA A 274 -18.28 11.33 4.12
N MET A 275 -18.70 12.56 4.45
CA MET A 275 -17.83 13.74 4.48
C MET A 275 -16.74 13.58 5.54
N PHE A 276 -17.10 13.11 6.74
CA PHE A 276 -16.14 12.86 7.82
C PHE A 276 -15.09 11.80 7.40
N LEU A 277 -15.54 10.68 6.84
CA LEU A 277 -14.66 9.62 6.34
C LEU A 277 -13.70 10.15 5.28
N HIS A 278 -14.21 10.85 4.25
CA HIS A 278 -13.39 11.46 3.22
C HIS A 278 -12.31 12.38 3.79
N MET A 279 -12.66 13.26 4.74
CA MET A 279 -11.71 14.22 5.31
C MET A 279 -10.57 13.54 6.08
N ILE A 280 -10.85 12.48 6.84
CA ILE A 280 -9.80 11.77 7.57
C ILE A 280 -8.96 10.87 6.64
N ASP A 281 -9.56 10.33 5.59
CA ASP A 281 -8.86 9.56 4.56
C ASP A 281 -7.87 10.46 3.79
N ASP A 282 -8.33 11.60 3.31
CA ASP A 282 -7.50 12.60 2.63
C ASP A 282 -6.37 13.13 3.54
N LEU A 283 -6.64 13.28 4.83
CA LEU A 283 -5.62 13.66 5.82
C LEU A 283 -4.53 12.60 5.94
N ASP A 284 -4.89 11.32 6.15
CA ASP A 284 -3.92 10.22 6.30
C ASP A 284 -3.13 10.00 5.00
N ALA A 285 -3.79 10.14 3.83
CA ALA A 285 -3.14 10.00 2.53
C ALA A 285 -2.13 11.11 2.21
N LYS A 286 -2.19 12.27 2.89
CA LYS A 286 -1.28 13.42 2.67
C LYS A 286 -0.19 13.56 3.71
N MET A 287 -0.22 12.79 4.80
CA MET A 287 0.78 12.80 5.89
C MET A 287 1.93 11.83 5.62
#